data_62dbb5e5ae65f3bf57119a675aef4312
#
_entry.id   62dbb5e5ae65f3bf57119a675aef4312
#
_cell.length_a   1.000
_cell.length_b   1.000
_cell.length_c   1.000
_cell.angle_alpha   90.00
_cell.angle_beta   90.00
_cell.angle_gamma   90.00
#
_symmetry.space_group_name_H-M   'P 1'
#
loop_
_entity.id
_entity.type
_entity.pdbx_description
1 polymer ?
#
loop_
_entity_poly.entity_id
_entity_poly.type
_entity_poly.pdbx_seq_one_letter_code
_entity_poly.pdbx_strand_id
1 'polypeptide(L)'
;MTRVKGGSRRAFDELYHRYAQRLNGFFFSQLGGDAERAADAVQDVMLRLYEARERYRVGESVVTWVFAMAYNLCKNRYRHMEHEKDYLALLDTEPITESQVEVQMDRHLLEDALQQVLSSLPSPLRMLFSLRYEEDLTVPQIAQIEQLPEGTVKSRLHKTMSIIRNQLKAYEDKQ
;
A
#
# COMPACT_ATOMS: atom_id res chain seq x y z
N MET A 1 -15.80 1.30 14.92
CA MET A 1 -15.27 0.06 15.54
C MET A 1 -15.91 -0.30 16.87
N THR A 2 -16.08 0.59 17.84
CA THR A 2 -16.65 0.24 19.17
C THR A 2 -18.00 -0.49 19.07
N ARG A 3 -18.91 -0.03 18.22
CA ARG A 3 -20.21 -0.72 17.97
C ARG A 3 -20.03 -2.07 17.23
N VAL A 4 -19.05 -2.18 16.34
CA VAL A 4 -18.71 -3.45 15.65
C VAL A 4 -18.21 -4.46 16.67
N LYS A 5 -17.33 -4.03 17.60
CA LYS A 5 -16.87 -4.86 18.72
C LYS A 5 -18.05 -5.37 19.58
N GLY A 6 -19.07 -4.54 19.80
CA GLY A 6 -20.31 -4.92 20.47
C GLY A 6 -21.29 -5.76 19.63
N GLY A 7 -20.88 -6.24 18.45
CA GLY A 7 -21.67 -7.13 17.59
C GLY A 7 -22.71 -6.42 16.70
N SER A 8 -22.68 -5.09 16.58
CA SER A 8 -23.63 -4.35 15.75
C SER A 8 -23.39 -4.60 14.25
N ARG A 9 -24.30 -5.35 13.61
CA ARG A 9 -24.28 -5.61 12.16
C ARG A 9 -24.33 -4.32 11.34
N ARG A 10 -25.24 -3.39 11.71
CA ARG A 10 -25.36 -2.09 11.03
C ARG A 10 -24.06 -1.29 11.07
N ALA A 11 -23.33 -1.32 12.19
CA ALA A 11 -22.04 -0.63 12.30
C ALA A 11 -20.95 -1.33 11.46
N PHE A 12 -21.03 -2.64 11.27
CA PHE A 12 -20.14 -3.36 10.37
C PHE A 12 -20.45 -3.03 8.90
N ASP A 13 -21.73 -2.98 8.51
CA ASP A 13 -22.13 -2.58 7.15
C ASP A 13 -21.63 -1.16 6.82
N GLU A 14 -21.76 -0.21 7.76
CA GLU A 14 -21.21 1.14 7.60
C GLU A 14 -19.69 1.15 7.43
N LEU A 15 -18.98 0.32 8.19
CA LEU A 15 -17.55 0.18 8.09
C LEU A 15 -17.13 -0.44 6.76
N TYR A 16 -17.86 -1.46 6.30
CA TYR A 16 -17.67 -2.08 4.99
C TYR A 16 -17.79 -1.04 3.89
N HIS A 17 -18.89 -0.28 3.83
CA HIS A 17 -19.09 0.75 2.82
C HIS A 17 -17.99 1.83 2.83
N ARG A 18 -17.46 2.17 3.99
CA ARG A 18 -16.39 3.18 4.12
C ARG A 18 -15.06 2.72 3.60
N TYR A 19 -14.72 1.44 3.76
CA TYR A 19 -13.38 0.93 3.46
C TYR A 19 -13.30 0.00 2.25
N ALA A 20 -14.40 -0.59 1.80
CA ALA A 20 -14.39 -1.58 0.72
C ALA A 20 -13.78 -1.04 -0.58
N GLN A 21 -14.17 0.17 -1.00
CA GLN A 21 -13.64 0.78 -2.22
C GLN A 21 -12.14 1.08 -2.10
N ARG A 22 -11.70 1.63 -0.97
CA ARG A 22 -10.30 1.93 -0.69
C ARG A 22 -9.45 0.66 -0.68
N LEU A 23 -9.90 -0.36 0.04
CA LEU A 23 -9.23 -1.68 0.04
C LEU A 23 -9.19 -2.30 -1.35
N ASN A 24 -10.26 -2.16 -2.14
CA ASN A 24 -10.29 -2.67 -3.51
C ASN A 24 -9.22 -1.98 -4.37
N GLY A 25 -9.10 -0.65 -4.32
CA GLY A 25 -8.05 0.10 -5.01
C GLY A 25 -6.65 -0.36 -4.57
N PHE A 26 -6.42 -0.45 -3.27
CA PHE A 26 -5.16 -0.96 -2.71
C PHE A 26 -4.84 -2.37 -3.25
N PHE A 27 -5.75 -3.32 -3.16
CA PHE A 27 -5.51 -4.68 -3.65
C PHE A 27 -5.38 -4.76 -5.16
N PHE A 28 -6.15 -3.99 -5.91
CA PHE A 28 -6.05 -3.92 -7.37
C PHE A 28 -4.63 -3.52 -7.80
N SER A 29 -4.08 -2.47 -7.19
CA SER A 29 -2.69 -2.04 -7.39
C SER A 29 -1.67 -3.13 -7.00
N GLN A 30 -1.92 -3.87 -5.90
CA GLN A 30 -0.98 -4.88 -5.42
C GLN A 30 -1.06 -6.21 -6.18
N LEU A 31 -2.21 -6.55 -6.76
CA LEU A 31 -2.47 -7.84 -7.42
C LEU A 31 -2.38 -7.78 -8.95
N GLY A 32 -1.68 -6.77 -9.50
CA GLY A 32 -1.42 -6.65 -10.93
C GLY A 32 -2.65 -6.25 -11.76
N GLY A 33 -3.60 -5.53 -11.18
CA GLY A 33 -4.81 -5.07 -11.87
C GLY A 33 -5.93 -6.13 -11.96
N ASP A 34 -5.82 -7.22 -11.22
CA ASP A 34 -6.83 -8.29 -11.20
C ASP A 34 -8.00 -7.91 -10.28
N ALA A 35 -9.12 -7.51 -10.88
CA ALA A 35 -10.30 -7.03 -10.16
C ALA A 35 -11.00 -8.13 -9.34
N GLU A 36 -11.00 -9.37 -9.81
CA GLU A 36 -11.61 -10.50 -9.12
C GLU A 36 -10.82 -10.83 -7.85
N ARG A 37 -9.50 -10.99 -7.98
CA ARG A 37 -8.61 -11.21 -6.83
C ARG A 37 -8.62 -10.04 -5.84
N ALA A 38 -8.78 -8.82 -6.32
CA ALA A 38 -8.90 -7.66 -5.45
C ALA A 38 -10.19 -7.71 -4.62
N ALA A 39 -11.32 -8.03 -5.26
CA ALA A 39 -12.62 -8.18 -4.58
C ALA A 39 -12.59 -9.30 -3.53
N ASP A 40 -12.01 -10.45 -3.86
CA ASP A 40 -11.81 -11.56 -2.91
C ASP A 40 -10.96 -11.15 -1.72
N ALA A 41 -9.86 -10.41 -1.96
CA ALA A 41 -9.00 -9.94 -0.88
C ALA A 41 -9.71 -8.93 0.05
N VAL A 42 -10.62 -8.09 -0.49
CA VAL A 42 -11.48 -7.22 0.33
C VAL A 42 -12.37 -8.05 1.25
N GLN A 43 -13.01 -9.10 0.73
CA GLN A 43 -13.87 -9.99 1.52
C GLN A 43 -13.05 -10.68 2.63
N ASP A 44 -11.87 -11.21 2.30
CA ASP A 44 -10.95 -11.82 3.27
C ASP A 44 -10.59 -10.87 4.42
N VAL A 45 -10.25 -9.61 4.10
CA VAL A 45 -9.90 -8.61 5.12
C VAL A 45 -11.12 -8.28 5.98
N MET A 46 -12.29 -8.08 5.38
CA MET A 46 -13.50 -7.74 6.11
C MET A 46 -13.97 -8.88 7.03
N LEU A 47 -13.83 -10.14 6.59
CA LEU A 47 -14.11 -11.31 7.41
C LEU A 47 -13.14 -11.37 8.62
N ARG A 48 -11.84 -11.29 8.38
CA ARG A 48 -10.81 -11.26 9.44
C ARG A 48 -11.01 -10.12 10.42
N LEU A 49 -11.41 -8.95 9.92
CA LEU A 49 -11.72 -7.78 10.74
C LEU A 49 -12.89 -8.08 11.67
N TYR A 50 -13.95 -8.71 11.16
CA TYR A 50 -15.10 -9.09 11.96
C TYR A 50 -14.75 -10.14 13.01
N GLU A 51 -14.00 -11.15 12.65
CA GLU A 51 -13.51 -12.21 13.57
C GLU A 51 -12.60 -11.64 14.66
N ALA A 52 -11.71 -10.72 14.29
CA ALA A 52 -10.77 -10.10 15.22
C ALA A 52 -11.33 -8.87 15.96
N ARG A 53 -12.62 -8.50 15.77
CA ARG A 53 -13.24 -7.26 16.29
C ARG A 53 -13.06 -7.06 17.80
N GLU A 54 -13.03 -8.15 18.58
CA GLU A 54 -12.85 -8.08 20.02
C GLU A 54 -11.43 -7.66 20.43
N ARG A 55 -10.44 -7.89 19.57
CA ARG A 55 -9.04 -7.49 19.79
C ARG A 55 -8.80 -6.00 19.50
N TYR A 56 -9.77 -5.32 18.85
CA TYR A 56 -9.64 -3.89 18.60
C TYR A 56 -9.61 -3.11 19.92
N ARG A 57 -8.61 -2.25 20.09
CA ARG A 57 -8.49 -1.35 21.24
C ARG A 57 -9.22 -0.05 20.94
N VAL A 58 -10.19 0.28 21.79
CA VAL A 58 -10.97 1.53 21.64
C VAL A 58 -10.03 2.72 21.76
N GLY A 59 -10.12 3.64 20.79
CA GLY A 59 -9.21 4.80 20.68
C GLY A 59 -8.10 4.65 19.66
N GLU A 60 -7.80 3.44 19.18
CA GLU A 60 -6.85 3.26 18.08
C GLU A 60 -7.43 3.71 16.74
N SER A 61 -6.55 4.06 15.81
CA SER A 61 -6.93 4.44 14.44
C SER A 61 -7.54 3.25 13.70
N VAL A 62 -8.83 3.37 13.33
CA VAL A 62 -9.54 2.33 12.56
C VAL A 62 -8.88 2.11 11.21
N VAL A 63 -8.48 3.19 10.52
CA VAL A 63 -7.82 3.08 9.22
C VAL A 63 -6.50 2.32 9.32
N THR A 64 -5.67 2.62 10.31
CA THR A 64 -4.42 1.91 10.55
C THR A 64 -4.65 0.42 10.81
N TRP A 65 -5.67 0.09 11.60
CA TRP A 65 -6.00 -1.30 11.92
C TRP A 65 -6.50 -2.08 10.69
N VAL A 66 -7.35 -1.49 9.87
CA VAL A 66 -7.86 -2.07 8.61
C VAL A 66 -6.70 -2.30 7.62
N PHE A 67 -5.88 -1.27 7.39
CA PHE A 67 -4.76 -1.38 6.44
C PHE A 67 -3.61 -2.25 6.96
N ALA A 68 -3.45 -2.42 8.26
CA ALA A 68 -2.52 -3.43 8.80
C ALA A 68 -2.94 -4.86 8.40
N MET A 69 -4.25 -5.17 8.41
CA MET A 69 -4.75 -6.46 7.94
C MET A 69 -4.55 -6.64 6.44
N ALA A 70 -4.83 -5.60 5.63
CA ALA A 70 -4.62 -5.62 4.18
C ALA A 70 -3.14 -5.80 3.82
N TYR A 71 -2.26 -5.04 4.46
CA TYR A 71 -0.80 -5.14 4.29
C TYR A 71 -0.29 -6.55 4.62
N ASN A 72 -0.69 -7.10 5.76
CA ASN A 72 -0.29 -8.44 6.16
C ASN A 72 -0.81 -9.53 5.20
N LEU A 73 -2.01 -9.37 4.65
CA LEU A 73 -2.54 -10.28 3.63
C LEU A 73 -1.68 -10.26 2.36
N CYS A 74 -1.32 -9.07 1.85
CA CYS A 74 -0.43 -8.94 0.71
C CYS A 74 0.96 -9.49 1.00
N LYS A 75 1.56 -9.12 2.15
CA LYS A 75 2.87 -9.60 2.57
C LYS A 75 2.95 -11.13 2.61
N ASN A 76 1.93 -11.80 3.14
CA ASN A 76 1.88 -13.25 3.17
C ASN A 76 1.76 -13.86 1.77
N ARG A 77 0.94 -13.27 0.87
CA ARG A 77 0.84 -13.71 -0.53
C ARG A 77 2.17 -13.58 -1.27
N TYR A 78 2.87 -12.45 -1.09
CA TYR A 78 4.19 -12.25 -1.71
C TYR A 78 5.24 -13.22 -1.19
N ARG A 79 5.27 -13.52 0.11
CA ARG A 79 6.19 -14.51 0.68
C ARG A 79 6.02 -15.92 0.08
N HIS A 80 4.83 -16.26 -0.37
CA HIS A 80 4.59 -17.52 -1.09
C HIS A 80 5.01 -17.45 -2.57
N MET A 81 5.15 -16.26 -3.15
CA MET A 81 5.48 -16.06 -4.57
C MET A 81 6.95 -15.72 -4.81
N GLU A 82 7.59 -15.03 -3.88
CA GLU A 82 8.97 -14.58 -3.99
C GLU A 82 9.86 -15.31 -2.98
N HIS A 83 10.99 -15.88 -3.47
CA HIS A 83 12.03 -16.39 -2.58
C HIS A 83 12.62 -15.23 -1.77
N GLU A 84 12.74 -15.42 -0.46
CA GLU A 84 13.14 -14.47 0.59
C GLU A 84 14.44 -13.69 0.29
N LYS A 85 15.28 -14.15 -0.67
CA LYS A 85 16.57 -13.56 -1.02
C LYS A 85 16.48 -12.23 -1.77
N ASP A 86 15.45 -12.03 -2.62
CA ASP A 86 15.34 -10.82 -3.42
C ASP A 86 14.79 -9.63 -2.60
N TYR A 87 14.05 -9.91 -1.54
CA TYR A 87 13.49 -8.90 -0.65
C TYR A 87 14.54 -8.14 0.16
N LEU A 88 15.56 -8.83 0.66
CA LEU A 88 16.62 -8.25 1.50
C LEU A 88 17.65 -7.46 0.68
N ALA A 89 17.99 -7.93 -0.51
CA ALA A 89 18.96 -7.27 -1.39
C ALA A 89 18.52 -5.88 -1.87
N LEU A 90 17.19 -5.63 -1.98
CA LEU A 90 16.64 -4.35 -2.41
C LEU A 90 16.60 -3.28 -1.29
N LEU A 91 16.78 -3.69 -0.04
CA LEU A 91 16.71 -2.78 1.10
C LEU A 91 18.05 -2.12 1.44
N ASP A 92 19.17 -2.70 1.00
CA ASP A 92 20.53 -2.30 1.38
C ASP A 92 21.25 -1.40 0.36
N THR A 93 20.58 -0.94 -0.72
CA THR A 93 21.20 -0.06 -1.72
C THR A 93 21.29 1.39 -1.23
N GLU A 94 22.46 2.01 -1.45
CA GLU A 94 22.83 3.37 -1.02
C GLU A 94 21.88 4.50 -1.49
N PRO A 95 21.87 5.66 -0.81
CA PRO A 95 21.01 6.78 -1.16
C PRO A 95 21.37 7.37 -2.53
N ILE A 96 20.37 7.43 -3.40
CA ILE A 96 20.47 8.08 -4.71
C ILE A 96 20.33 9.59 -4.51
N THR A 97 21.24 10.38 -5.06
CA THR A 97 21.28 11.84 -4.97
C THR A 97 20.02 12.46 -5.63
N GLU A 98 19.38 13.42 -4.96
CA GLU A 98 18.23 14.14 -5.50
C GLU A 98 18.58 14.96 -6.74
N SER A 99 17.87 14.70 -7.83
CA SER A 99 17.73 15.65 -8.94
C SER A 99 16.27 16.10 -8.96
N GLN A 100 16.03 17.40 -8.79
CA GLN A 100 14.71 17.99 -9.00
C GLN A 100 14.49 18.08 -10.52
N VAL A 101 13.52 17.31 -11.02
CA VAL A 101 13.14 17.33 -12.44
C VAL A 101 11.64 17.56 -12.50
N GLU A 102 11.25 18.64 -13.18
CA GLU A 102 9.87 18.84 -13.63
C GLU A 102 9.61 17.93 -14.82
N VAL A 103 8.56 17.11 -14.72
CA VAL A 103 8.11 16.22 -15.80
C VAL A 103 7.06 16.97 -16.61
N GLN A 104 7.36 17.27 -17.89
CA GLN A 104 6.44 17.87 -18.84
C GLN A 104 5.91 16.79 -19.79
N MET A 105 4.89 16.07 -19.37
CA MET A 105 4.24 15.04 -20.19
C MET A 105 2.74 15.27 -20.28
N ASP A 106 2.10 14.87 -21.39
CA ASP A 106 0.64 14.83 -21.48
C ASP A 106 0.07 13.99 -20.34
N ARG A 107 -0.99 14.47 -19.71
CA ARG A 107 -1.55 13.90 -18.48
C ARG A 107 -1.88 12.39 -18.62
N HIS A 108 -2.44 11.98 -19.74
CA HIS A 108 -2.79 10.58 -19.98
C HIS A 108 -1.55 9.70 -20.16
N LEU A 109 -0.56 10.20 -20.89
CA LEU A 109 0.73 9.49 -21.05
C LEU A 109 1.47 9.39 -19.73
N LEU A 110 1.38 10.40 -18.87
CA LEU A 110 1.96 10.39 -17.54
C LEU A 110 1.27 9.38 -16.63
N GLU A 111 -0.06 9.30 -16.67
CA GLU A 111 -0.85 8.32 -15.89
C GLU A 111 -0.49 6.88 -16.29
N ASP A 112 -0.40 6.59 -17.58
CA ASP A 112 -0.01 5.28 -18.10
C ASP A 112 1.44 4.93 -17.73
N ALA A 113 2.36 5.88 -17.90
CA ALA A 113 3.77 5.70 -17.53
C ALA A 113 3.91 5.46 -16.02
N LEU A 114 3.18 6.20 -15.17
CA LEU A 114 3.19 6.00 -13.74
C LEU A 114 2.67 4.61 -13.37
N GLN A 115 1.60 4.13 -13.97
CA GLN A 115 1.08 2.78 -13.73
C GLN A 115 2.09 1.70 -14.11
N GLN A 116 2.80 1.86 -15.23
CA GLN A 116 3.86 0.95 -15.62
C GLN A 116 5.03 0.96 -14.63
N VAL A 117 5.47 2.15 -14.21
CA VAL A 117 6.51 2.30 -13.18
C VAL A 117 6.09 1.64 -11.86
N LEU A 118 4.87 1.92 -11.38
CA LEU A 118 4.36 1.32 -10.15
C LEU A 118 4.28 -0.21 -10.24
N SER A 119 3.85 -0.75 -11.38
CA SER A 119 3.78 -2.20 -11.58
C SER A 119 5.16 -2.87 -11.59
N SER A 120 6.20 -2.15 -12.03
CA SER A 120 7.59 -2.62 -12.05
C SER A 120 8.29 -2.52 -10.69
N LEU A 121 7.74 -1.74 -9.74
CA LEU A 121 8.33 -1.62 -8.42
C LEU A 121 8.30 -2.96 -7.66
N PRO A 122 9.35 -3.24 -6.87
CA PRO A 122 9.29 -4.31 -5.88
C PRO A 122 8.06 -4.15 -4.97
N SER A 123 7.40 -5.27 -4.68
CA SER A 123 6.14 -5.30 -3.92
C SER A 123 6.17 -4.47 -2.61
N PRO A 124 7.27 -4.49 -1.81
CA PRO A 124 7.31 -3.67 -0.59
C PRO A 124 7.29 -2.17 -0.85
N LEU A 125 7.97 -1.71 -1.89
CA LEU A 125 8.01 -0.29 -2.26
C LEU A 125 6.67 0.16 -2.85
N ARG A 126 6.04 -0.70 -3.64
CA ARG A 126 4.70 -0.46 -4.19
C ARG A 126 3.66 -0.38 -3.06
N MET A 127 3.66 -1.30 -2.09
CA MET A 127 2.78 -1.23 -0.92
C MET A 127 2.98 0.05 -0.12
N LEU A 128 4.23 0.46 0.09
CA LEU A 128 4.57 1.68 0.81
C LEU A 128 4.07 2.93 0.09
N PHE A 129 4.21 2.97 -1.25
CA PHE A 129 3.68 4.04 -2.09
C PHE A 129 2.15 4.13 -1.95
N SER A 130 1.44 3.00 -2.11
CA SER A 130 -0.02 2.97 -2.01
C SER A 130 -0.50 3.44 -0.64
N LEU A 131 0.09 2.94 0.45
CA LEU A 131 -0.27 3.39 1.80
C LEU A 131 -0.10 4.90 2.00
N ARG A 132 0.97 5.49 1.43
CA ARG A 132 1.28 6.90 1.64
C ARG A 132 0.50 7.82 0.72
N TYR A 133 0.42 7.52 -0.59
CA TYR A 133 -0.03 8.45 -1.61
C TYR A 133 -1.42 8.14 -2.17
N GLU A 134 -1.86 6.89 -2.13
CA GLU A 134 -3.22 6.52 -2.54
C GLU A 134 -4.19 6.51 -1.35
N GLU A 135 -3.70 6.10 -0.17
CA GLU A 135 -4.51 5.96 1.05
C GLU A 135 -4.32 7.09 2.06
N ASP A 136 -3.45 8.06 1.77
CA ASP A 136 -3.14 9.24 2.61
C ASP A 136 -2.74 8.92 4.05
N LEU A 137 -2.12 7.77 4.28
CA LEU A 137 -1.68 7.41 5.63
C LEU A 137 -0.44 8.22 6.03
N THR A 138 -0.40 8.63 7.28
CA THR A 138 0.76 9.33 7.85
C THR A 138 1.92 8.40 8.09
N VAL A 139 3.15 8.94 8.12
CA VAL A 139 4.35 8.14 8.42
C VAL A 139 4.24 7.36 9.74
N PRO A 140 3.73 7.91 10.85
CA PRO A 140 3.51 7.13 12.06
C PRO A 140 2.53 5.95 11.88
N GLN A 141 1.45 6.15 11.10
CA GLN A 141 0.50 5.06 10.81
C GLN A 141 1.14 3.95 9.97
N ILE A 142 1.92 4.31 8.96
CA ILE A 142 2.66 3.35 8.13
C ILE A 142 3.71 2.61 8.97
N ALA A 143 4.43 3.32 9.84
CA ALA A 143 5.40 2.73 10.75
C ALA A 143 4.75 1.67 11.67
N GLN A 144 3.54 1.95 12.16
CA GLN A 144 2.75 1.00 12.94
C GLN A 144 2.30 -0.21 12.09
N ILE A 145 1.86 0.02 10.83
CA ILE A 145 1.43 -1.05 9.91
C ILE A 145 2.60 -1.98 9.55
N GLU A 146 3.73 -1.40 9.17
CA GLU A 146 4.94 -2.15 8.76
C GLU A 146 5.75 -2.69 9.94
N GLN A 147 5.47 -2.23 11.16
CA GLN A 147 6.25 -2.52 12.38
C GLN A 147 7.72 -2.08 12.25
N LEU A 148 7.93 -0.89 11.69
CA LEU A 148 9.25 -0.30 11.44
C LEU A 148 9.38 1.07 12.15
N PRO A 149 10.61 1.51 12.45
CA PRO A 149 10.84 2.88 12.90
C PRO A 149 10.41 3.91 11.83
N GLU A 150 9.87 5.06 12.26
CA GLU A 150 9.47 6.14 11.34
C GLU A 150 10.60 6.62 10.44
N GLY A 151 11.85 6.65 10.95
CA GLY A 151 13.03 7.00 10.16
C GLY A 151 13.24 6.04 8.99
N THR A 152 13.02 4.74 9.21
CA THR A 152 13.09 3.71 8.16
C THR A 152 11.98 3.89 7.12
N VAL A 153 10.76 4.21 7.56
CA VAL A 153 9.65 4.50 6.63
C VAL A 153 9.96 5.72 5.77
N LYS A 154 10.47 6.81 6.37
CA LYS A 154 10.85 8.04 5.65
C LYS A 154 11.92 7.76 4.60
N SER A 155 12.99 7.05 4.95
CA SER A 155 14.07 6.73 4.01
C SER A 155 13.59 5.83 2.86
N ARG A 156 12.72 4.85 3.16
CA ARG A 156 12.12 4.00 2.11
C ARG A 156 11.19 4.78 1.19
N LEU A 157 10.35 5.69 1.72
CA LEU A 157 9.50 6.57 0.90
C LEU A 157 10.35 7.44 -0.02
N HIS A 158 11.41 8.05 0.51
CA HIS A 158 12.34 8.85 -0.28
C HIS A 158 12.95 8.02 -1.42
N LYS A 159 13.45 6.83 -1.12
CA LYS A 159 13.99 5.89 -2.12
C LYS A 159 12.95 5.52 -3.17
N THR A 160 11.71 5.20 -2.75
CA THR A 160 10.61 4.87 -3.66
C THR A 160 10.35 6.01 -4.64
N MET A 161 10.25 7.24 -4.13
CA MET A 161 10.02 8.43 -4.98
C MET A 161 11.19 8.70 -5.91
N SER A 162 12.42 8.48 -5.48
CA SER A 162 13.60 8.62 -6.34
C SER A 162 13.58 7.61 -7.50
N ILE A 163 13.23 6.35 -7.25
CA ILE A 163 13.10 5.32 -8.29
C ILE A 163 12.01 5.73 -9.29
N ILE A 164 10.83 6.14 -8.81
CA ILE A 164 9.72 6.55 -9.66
C ILE A 164 10.12 7.73 -10.56
N ARG A 165 10.73 8.78 -9.99
CA ARG A 165 11.19 9.94 -10.77
C ARG A 165 12.19 9.56 -11.86
N ASN A 166 13.18 8.74 -11.52
CA ASN A 166 14.20 8.31 -12.48
C ASN A 166 13.62 7.46 -13.61
N GLN A 167 12.66 6.60 -13.31
CA GLN A 167 12.00 5.79 -14.33
C GLN A 167 11.08 6.62 -15.22
N LEU A 168 10.30 7.56 -14.65
CA LEU A 168 9.46 8.47 -15.43
C LEU A 168 10.29 9.34 -16.38
N LYS A 169 11.43 9.87 -15.92
CA LYS A 169 12.36 10.62 -16.78
C LYS A 169 12.87 9.77 -17.96
N ALA A 170 13.21 8.51 -17.72
CA ALA A 170 13.62 7.61 -18.79
C ALA A 170 12.51 7.29 -19.82
N TYR A 171 11.24 7.51 -19.45
CA TYR A 171 10.10 7.45 -20.38
C TYR A 171 10.02 8.70 -21.25
N GLU A 172 10.26 9.91 -20.70
CA GLU A 172 10.31 11.16 -21.48
C GLU A 172 11.42 11.15 -22.51
N ASP A 173 12.62 10.71 -22.15
CA ASP A 173 13.79 10.68 -23.03
C ASP A 173 13.66 9.68 -24.21
N LYS A 174 12.63 8.83 -24.21
CA LYS A 174 12.39 7.81 -25.26
C LYS A 174 11.28 8.19 -26.24
N GLN A 175 10.58 9.30 -26.02
CA GLN A 175 9.54 9.81 -26.92
C GLN A 175 10.06 10.99 -27.75
#